data_1453cc7730d4ca51456cdad50524052f
#
_entry.id   1453cc7730d4ca51456cdad50524052f
#
_cell.length_a   1.000
_cell.length_b   1.000
_cell.length_c   1.000
_cell.angle_alpha   90.00
_cell.angle_beta   90.00
_cell.angle_gamma   90.00
#
_symmetry.space_group_name_H-M   'P 1'
#
loop_
_entity.id
_entity.type
_entity.pdbx_description
1 polymer ?
#
loop_
_entity_poly.entity_id
_entity_poly.type
_entity_poly.pdbx_seq_one_letter_code
_entity_poly.pdbx_strand_id
1 'polypeptide(L)'
;MPRLLRRAALAFAALLLPAVAQAQAQVQDWPTRPVTIYMGFPAGSGVDVVARLLQPSLEKTLGQRLVIDYKAGAGGNIASETVARAAPDGYTFLLGTAATHGINPALYSKLSFDVEADFTPISTLADIPNVLAINPAVIDAKDVKDFIAKVKAAPGKYSFGSTGNGTGTHLAFAAFNKQAGLDMLHVPYKGGPDATNSLIKGETCCSFPLLQAMLAHAAAGRVRLLGVTTPKRVAAAPDLPTIAEAGLPGYESYTWFGIFGPKGLPPAIAQKMNAALKVALEDPEVSKKLTELGNTPRYETLEQFKATVKQGRAKWAEVVKAAGATID
;
A
#
# COMPACT_ATOMS: atom_id res chain seq x y z
N MET A 1 -5.77 -34.52 53.11
CA MET A 1 -5.23 -34.05 51.82
C MET A 1 -6.08 -33.04 51.04
N PRO A 2 -7.43 -32.91 51.09
CA PRO A 2 -8.15 -31.94 50.25
C PRO A 2 -8.07 -30.47 50.66
N ARG A 3 -7.66 -30.16 51.92
CA ARG A 3 -7.56 -28.76 52.40
C ARG A 3 -6.28 -28.02 51.98
N LEU A 4 -5.18 -28.74 51.76
CA LEU A 4 -3.90 -28.19 51.29
C LEU A 4 -3.95 -27.83 49.80
N LEU A 5 -4.58 -28.64 48.97
CA LEU A 5 -4.77 -28.35 47.53
C LEU A 5 -5.70 -27.15 47.30
N ARG A 6 -6.72 -26.91 48.09
CA ARG A 6 -7.58 -25.73 48.03
C ARG A 6 -6.85 -24.42 48.43
N ARG A 7 -5.94 -24.50 49.44
CA ARG A 7 -5.14 -23.33 49.84
C ARG A 7 -4.06 -22.96 48.80
N ALA A 8 -3.47 -23.95 48.14
CA ALA A 8 -2.51 -23.73 47.06
C ALA A 8 -3.18 -23.11 45.79
N ALA A 9 -4.40 -23.58 45.45
CA ALA A 9 -5.16 -23.02 44.32
C ALA A 9 -5.62 -21.56 44.58
N LEU A 10 -6.01 -21.22 45.81
CA LEU A 10 -6.36 -19.84 46.18
C LEU A 10 -5.15 -18.91 46.24
N ALA A 11 -3.98 -19.37 46.65
CA ALA A 11 -2.74 -18.62 46.66
C ALA A 11 -2.23 -18.35 45.23
N PHE A 12 -2.40 -19.31 44.29
CA PHE A 12 -2.05 -19.14 42.89
C PHE A 12 -2.98 -18.19 42.16
N ALA A 13 -4.28 -18.21 42.48
CA ALA A 13 -5.26 -17.25 41.93
C ALA A 13 -5.02 -15.82 42.44
N ALA A 14 -4.57 -15.64 43.69
CA ALA A 14 -4.28 -14.33 44.26
C ALA A 14 -3.00 -13.66 43.67
N LEU A 15 -2.05 -14.45 43.14
CA LEU A 15 -0.84 -13.95 42.47
C LEU A 15 -1.09 -13.57 41.01
N LEU A 16 -2.14 -14.05 40.36
CA LEU A 16 -2.49 -13.71 38.97
C LEU A 16 -3.31 -12.41 38.85
N LEU A 17 -4.03 -12.01 39.90
CA LEU A 17 -4.86 -10.80 39.91
C LEU A 17 -4.06 -9.49 39.70
N PRO A 18 -2.90 -9.24 40.34
CA PRO A 18 -2.14 -8.02 40.12
C PRO A 18 -1.50 -7.95 38.73
N ALA A 19 -1.13 -9.06 38.09
CA ALA A 19 -0.55 -9.09 36.77
C ALA A 19 -1.58 -8.71 35.69
N VAL A 20 -2.82 -9.15 35.82
CA VAL A 20 -3.92 -8.80 34.89
C VAL A 20 -4.33 -7.33 35.07
N ALA A 21 -4.38 -6.84 36.32
CA ALA A 21 -4.67 -5.43 36.59
C ALA A 21 -3.57 -4.49 36.10
N GLN A 22 -2.30 -4.87 36.22
CA GLN A 22 -1.17 -4.10 35.65
C GLN A 22 -1.18 -4.09 34.13
N ALA A 23 -1.49 -5.21 33.46
CA ALA A 23 -1.61 -5.25 32.01
C ALA A 23 -2.78 -4.37 31.50
N GLN A 24 -3.91 -4.33 32.21
CA GLN A 24 -5.04 -3.47 31.89
C GLN A 24 -4.72 -1.97 32.13
N ALA A 25 -3.99 -1.61 33.19
CA ALA A 25 -3.56 -0.25 33.46
C ALA A 25 -2.58 0.27 32.40
N GLN A 26 -1.62 -0.55 31.95
CA GLN A 26 -0.70 -0.18 30.87
C GLN A 26 -1.39 0.08 29.55
N VAL A 27 -2.49 -0.59 29.25
CA VAL A 27 -3.29 -0.39 28.03
C VAL A 27 -4.06 0.93 28.11
N GLN A 28 -4.51 1.33 29.30
CA GLN A 28 -5.30 2.56 29.51
C GLN A 28 -4.48 3.83 29.30
N ASP A 29 -3.20 3.81 29.70
CA ASP A 29 -2.28 4.94 29.59
C ASP A 29 -1.42 4.95 28.29
N TRP A 30 -1.54 3.90 27.46
CA TRP A 30 -0.78 3.84 26.19
C TRP A 30 -1.12 5.03 25.27
N PRO A 31 -0.10 5.63 24.59
CA PRO A 31 1.34 5.43 24.72
C PRO A 31 1.96 6.33 25.80
N THR A 32 2.93 5.81 26.58
CA THR A 32 3.69 6.55 27.60
C THR A 32 5.12 6.90 27.16
N ARG A 33 5.54 6.42 25.99
CA ARG A 33 6.86 6.64 25.37
C ARG A 33 6.70 6.72 23.85
N PRO A 34 7.72 7.16 23.11
CA PRO A 34 7.66 7.25 21.64
C PRO A 34 7.27 5.93 20.98
N VAL A 35 6.45 6.02 19.94
CA VAL A 35 5.99 4.91 19.11
C VAL A 35 6.80 4.88 17.82
N THR A 36 7.33 3.72 17.43
CA THR A 36 8.10 3.56 16.19
C THR A 36 7.23 3.01 15.07
N ILE A 37 7.29 3.65 13.91
CA ILE A 37 6.68 3.18 12.67
C ILE A 37 7.80 2.79 11.71
N TYR A 38 7.94 1.48 11.45
CA TYR A 38 8.87 0.96 10.47
C TYR A 38 8.32 1.08 9.06
N MET A 39 9.19 1.43 8.12
CA MET A 39 8.88 1.50 6.69
C MET A 39 9.89 0.69 5.87
N GLY A 40 9.37 -0.07 4.90
CA GLY A 40 10.18 -0.91 4.00
C GLY A 40 10.73 -0.17 2.78
N PHE A 41 10.63 1.16 2.74
CA PHE A 41 11.00 2.00 1.62
C PHE A 41 11.85 3.18 2.12
N PRO A 42 12.74 3.76 1.28
CA PRO A 42 13.64 4.82 1.72
C PRO A 42 12.90 6.14 2.02
N ALA A 43 13.58 7.03 2.74
CA ALA A 43 13.15 8.41 2.95
C ALA A 43 12.90 9.11 1.60
N GLY A 44 11.89 9.97 1.54
CA GLY A 44 11.44 10.67 0.33
C GLY A 44 10.60 9.82 -0.62
N SER A 45 10.36 8.55 -0.31
CA SER A 45 9.38 7.74 -1.05
C SER A 45 7.94 8.21 -0.82
N GLY A 46 7.00 7.82 -1.70
CA GLY A 46 5.58 8.15 -1.51
C GLY A 46 5.01 7.67 -0.16
N VAL A 47 5.52 6.54 0.36
CA VAL A 47 5.17 6.01 1.67
C VAL A 47 5.63 6.97 2.79
N ASP A 48 6.87 7.47 2.70
CA ASP A 48 7.44 8.42 3.66
C ASP A 48 6.69 9.76 3.65
N VAL A 49 6.35 10.27 2.47
CA VAL A 49 5.59 11.51 2.34
C VAL A 49 4.24 11.42 3.05
N VAL A 50 3.50 10.32 2.86
CA VAL A 50 2.21 10.09 3.54
C VAL A 50 2.41 9.98 5.05
N ALA A 51 3.42 9.22 5.53
CA ALA A 51 3.69 9.09 6.96
C ALA A 51 3.98 10.45 7.61
N ARG A 52 4.82 11.28 6.99
CA ARG A 52 5.20 12.61 7.49
C ARG A 52 4.05 13.61 7.49
N LEU A 53 3.12 13.51 6.55
CA LEU A 53 1.92 14.34 6.55
C LEU A 53 0.98 14.01 7.72
N LEU A 54 0.89 12.73 8.09
CA LEU A 54 0.04 12.28 9.21
C LEU A 54 0.71 12.47 10.57
N GLN A 55 2.05 12.46 10.61
CA GLN A 55 2.84 12.45 11.85
C GLN A 55 2.44 13.54 12.85
N PRO A 56 2.33 14.85 12.51
CA PRO A 56 1.98 15.89 13.47
C PRO A 56 0.61 15.71 14.12
N SER A 57 -0.38 15.30 13.33
CA SER A 57 -1.75 15.05 13.82
C SER A 57 -1.79 13.82 14.74
N LEU A 58 -1.08 12.77 14.39
CA LEU A 58 -0.95 11.56 15.21
C LEU A 58 -0.23 11.85 16.53
N GLU A 59 0.89 12.58 16.52
CA GLU A 59 1.62 12.97 17.73
C GLU A 59 0.76 13.81 18.67
N LYS A 60 -0.02 14.76 18.12
CA LYS A 60 -0.98 15.56 18.89
C LYS A 60 -2.06 14.70 19.53
N THR A 61 -2.62 13.75 18.77
CA THR A 61 -3.73 12.91 19.23
C THR A 61 -3.29 11.85 20.24
N LEU A 62 -2.11 11.27 20.05
CA LEU A 62 -1.55 10.24 20.92
C LEU A 62 -0.83 10.82 22.15
N GLY A 63 -0.44 12.10 22.10
CA GLY A 63 0.34 12.74 23.17
C GLY A 63 1.80 12.27 23.26
N GLN A 64 2.31 11.56 22.24
CA GLN A 64 3.66 11.02 22.20
C GLN A 64 4.28 11.20 20.80
N ARG A 65 5.61 11.24 20.74
CA ARG A 65 6.34 11.34 19.50
C ARG A 65 6.25 10.05 18.68
N LEU A 66 6.19 10.19 17.36
CA LEU A 66 6.34 9.10 16.42
C LEU A 66 7.74 9.11 15.82
N VAL A 67 8.41 7.98 15.88
CA VAL A 67 9.72 7.76 15.25
C VAL A 67 9.50 6.99 13.97
N ILE A 68 9.86 7.59 12.84
CA ILE A 68 9.84 6.90 11.56
C ILE A 68 11.22 6.27 11.35
N ASP A 69 11.26 4.94 11.20
CA ASP A 69 12.48 4.17 10.98
C ASP A 69 12.41 3.40 9.65
N TYR A 70 13.52 3.40 8.91
CA TYR A 70 13.59 2.87 7.55
C TYR A 70 14.37 1.56 7.53
N LYS A 71 13.70 0.47 7.12
CA LYS A 71 14.32 -0.83 6.85
C LYS A 71 14.00 -1.23 5.41
N ALA A 72 14.58 -0.46 4.48
CA ALA A 72 14.36 -0.67 3.05
C ALA A 72 15.03 -1.97 2.56
N GLY A 73 14.39 -2.63 1.60
CA GLY A 73 14.92 -3.80 0.92
C GLY A 73 13.91 -4.93 0.76
N ALA A 74 14.21 -5.86 -0.14
CA ALA A 74 13.37 -7.02 -0.47
C ALA A 74 11.88 -6.67 -0.68
N GLY A 75 11.59 -5.58 -1.43
CA GLY A 75 10.21 -5.15 -1.66
C GLY A 75 9.45 -4.71 -0.40
N GLY A 76 10.17 -4.34 0.67
CA GLY A 76 9.59 -3.97 1.97
C GLY A 76 9.50 -5.12 2.98
N ASN A 77 9.91 -6.32 2.60
CA ASN A 77 9.80 -7.51 3.46
C ASN A 77 10.69 -7.42 4.71
N ILE A 78 11.84 -6.71 4.66
CA ILE A 78 12.73 -6.55 5.82
C ILE A 78 12.03 -5.79 6.96
N ALA A 79 11.33 -4.71 6.67
CA ALA A 79 10.54 -3.98 7.65
C ALA A 79 9.35 -4.82 8.15
N SER A 80 8.67 -5.52 7.25
CA SER A 80 7.55 -6.41 7.58
C SER A 80 7.97 -7.50 8.56
N GLU A 81 9.07 -8.20 8.28
CA GLU A 81 9.62 -9.23 9.18
C GLU A 81 10.00 -8.65 10.55
N THR A 82 10.60 -7.45 10.58
CA THR A 82 10.95 -6.78 11.85
C THR A 82 9.71 -6.59 12.73
N VAL A 83 8.59 -6.13 12.14
CA VAL A 83 7.36 -5.89 12.91
C VAL A 83 6.62 -7.18 13.23
N ALA A 84 6.60 -8.17 12.32
CA ALA A 84 6.02 -9.48 12.58
C ALA A 84 6.60 -10.16 13.84
N ARG A 85 7.90 -9.91 14.12
CA ARG A 85 8.63 -10.45 15.29
C ARG A 85 8.67 -9.51 16.49
N ALA A 86 8.08 -8.33 16.39
CA ALA A 86 8.09 -7.37 17.49
C ALA A 86 7.16 -7.78 18.63
N ALA A 87 7.45 -7.28 19.84
CA ALA A 87 6.55 -7.43 20.97
C ALA A 87 5.21 -6.71 20.69
N PRO A 88 4.06 -7.31 21.04
CA PRO A 88 2.74 -6.71 20.81
C PRO A 88 2.37 -5.69 21.90
N ASP A 89 3.30 -4.84 22.27
CA ASP A 89 3.17 -3.85 23.35
C ASP A 89 2.66 -2.47 22.89
N GLY A 90 2.42 -2.33 21.56
CA GLY A 90 1.91 -1.10 20.96
C GLY A 90 2.97 -0.04 20.63
N TYR A 91 4.25 -0.34 20.76
CA TYR A 91 5.30 0.63 20.47
C TYR A 91 6.03 0.39 19.15
N THR A 92 5.61 -0.64 18.43
CA THR A 92 6.17 -0.98 17.12
C THR A 92 5.04 -1.23 16.13
N PHE A 93 5.01 -0.44 15.05
CA PHE A 93 4.07 -0.58 13.95
C PHE A 93 4.80 -0.62 12.61
N LEU A 94 4.13 -1.14 11.59
CA LEU A 94 4.57 -1.12 10.21
C LEU A 94 3.66 -0.18 9.41
N LEU A 95 4.24 0.68 8.60
CA LEU A 95 3.55 1.24 7.47
C LEU A 95 3.77 0.30 6.28
N GLY A 96 2.79 -0.56 6.07
CA GLY A 96 2.75 -1.53 4.98
C GLY A 96 2.04 -1.00 3.75
N THR A 97 2.11 -1.76 2.67
CA THR A 97 1.55 -1.40 1.36
C THR A 97 0.82 -2.59 0.74
N ALA A 98 0.05 -2.33 -0.32
CA ALA A 98 -0.50 -3.40 -1.16
C ALA A 98 0.59 -4.33 -1.72
N ALA A 99 1.82 -3.82 -1.93
CA ALA A 99 2.94 -4.67 -2.33
C ALA A 99 3.33 -5.64 -1.22
N THR A 100 3.60 -5.17 -0.01
CA THR A 100 4.08 -6.01 1.10
C THR A 100 3.04 -7.02 1.59
N HIS A 101 1.75 -6.65 1.61
CA HIS A 101 0.68 -7.46 2.19
C HIS A 101 -0.30 -8.06 1.16
N GLY A 102 -0.20 -7.66 -0.10
CA GLY A 102 -1.02 -8.21 -1.18
C GLY A 102 -0.20 -8.99 -2.20
N ILE A 103 0.84 -8.36 -2.78
CA ILE A 103 1.61 -8.90 -3.91
C ILE A 103 2.69 -9.88 -3.43
N ASN A 104 3.54 -9.47 -2.48
CA ASN A 104 4.73 -10.22 -2.06
C ASN A 104 4.43 -11.65 -1.60
N PRO A 105 3.30 -11.94 -0.91
CA PRO A 105 2.96 -13.32 -0.54
C PRO A 105 2.82 -14.30 -1.70
N ALA A 106 2.47 -13.81 -2.89
CA ALA A 106 2.36 -14.62 -4.09
C ALA A 106 3.62 -14.54 -4.96
N LEU A 107 4.43 -13.49 -4.80
CA LEU A 107 5.57 -13.18 -5.66
C LEU A 107 6.87 -13.83 -5.16
N TYR A 108 7.09 -13.83 -3.82
CA TYR A 108 8.29 -14.41 -3.22
C TYR A 108 8.06 -15.87 -2.88
N SER A 109 8.97 -16.75 -3.32
CA SER A 109 8.88 -18.20 -3.04
C SER A 109 9.03 -18.52 -1.54
N LYS A 110 9.73 -17.66 -0.79
CA LYS A 110 9.97 -17.79 0.65
C LYS A 110 9.78 -16.45 1.35
N LEU A 111 8.75 -16.35 2.20
CA LEU A 111 8.61 -15.29 3.18
C LEU A 111 8.85 -15.85 4.57
N SER A 112 9.53 -15.09 5.43
CA SER A 112 9.81 -15.44 6.81
C SER A 112 8.65 -15.11 7.79
N PHE A 113 7.53 -14.63 7.27
CA PHE A 113 6.33 -14.23 8.02
C PHE A 113 5.06 -14.52 7.19
N ASP A 114 3.94 -14.64 7.89
CA ASP A 114 2.60 -14.73 7.28
C ASP A 114 1.86 -13.39 7.44
N VAL A 115 1.44 -12.81 6.32
CA VAL A 115 0.81 -11.47 6.30
C VAL A 115 -0.58 -11.43 6.96
N GLU A 116 -1.26 -12.57 7.14
CA GLU A 116 -2.54 -12.63 7.86
C GLU A 116 -2.35 -13.02 9.32
N ALA A 117 -1.45 -14.00 9.59
CA ALA A 117 -1.29 -14.57 10.90
C ALA A 117 -0.39 -13.76 11.83
N ASP A 118 0.58 -13.01 11.29
CA ASP A 118 1.61 -12.33 12.09
C ASP A 118 1.37 -10.83 12.26
N PHE A 119 0.27 -10.29 11.70
CA PHE A 119 -0.06 -8.88 11.80
C PHE A 119 -1.48 -8.62 12.29
N THR A 120 -1.64 -7.45 12.90
CA THR A 120 -2.93 -6.85 13.25
C THR A 120 -3.14 -5.64 12.33
N PRO A 121 -3.99 -5.73 11.29
CA PRO A 121 -4.32 -4.58 10.42
C PRO A 121 -5.02 -3.49 11.23
N ILE A 122 -4.57 -2.23 11.13
CA ILE A 122 -5.13 -1.10 11.90
C ILE A 122 -6.05 -0.24 11.03
N SER A 123 -5.54 0.35 9.95
CA SER A 123 -6.33 1.13 8.98
C SER A 123 -5.54 1.33 7.70
N THR A 124 -6.23 1.52 6.58
CA THR A 124 -5.66 2.20 5.41
C THR A 124 -5.38 3.66 5.75
N LEU A 125 -4.49 4.28 4.97
CA LEU A 125 -4.15 5.71 5.06
C LEU A 125 -4.58 6.45 3.79
N ALA A 126 -4.29 5.86 2.64
CA ALA A 126 -4.61 6.42 1.34
C ALA A 126 -4.61 5.36 0.24
N ASP A 127 -5.43 5.57 -0.76
CA ASP A 127 -5.31 4.92 -2.07
C ASP A 127 -4.40 5.77 -2.96
N ILE A 128 -3.48 5.10 -3.63
CA ILE A 128 -2.46 5.73 -4.47
C ILE A 128 -2.73 5.33 -5.92
N PRO A 129 -3.25 6.25 -6.74
CA PRO A 129 -3.63 5.94 -8.11
C PRO A 129 -2.40 5.83 -9.01
N ASN A 130 -2.42 4.85 -9.89
CA ASN A 130 -1.62 4.84 -11.11
C ASN A 130 -2.44 5.45 -12.26
N VAL A 131 -1.77 5.77 -13.35
CA VAL A 131 -2.39 6.33 -14.54
C VAL A 131 -1.82 5.65 -15.79
N LEU A 132 -2.66 5.35 -16.79
CA LEU A 132 -2.16 4.98 -18.11
C LEU A 132 -1.57 6.22 -18.76
N ALA A 133 -0.25 6.31 -18.74
CA ALA A 133 0.51 7.36 -19.40
C ALA A 133 1.13 6.80 -20.69
N ILE A 134 1.01 7.56 -21.78
CA ILE A 134 1.57 7.22 -23.09
C ILE A 134 2.51 8.31 -23.57
N ASN A 135 3.47 7.93 -24.42
CA ASN A 135 4.22 8.90 -25.23
C ASN A 135 3.48 9.11 -26.58
N PRO A 136 2.90 10.28 -26.84
CA PRO A 136 2.10 10.51 -28.04
C PRO A 136 2.91 10.49 -29.35
N ALA A 137 4.24 10.65 -29.28
CA ALA A 137 5.11 10.49 -30.45
C ALA A 137 5.32 9.03 -30.86
N VAL A 138 5.13 8.08 -29.93
CA VAL A 138 5.27 6.64 -30.19
C VAL A 138 3.91 6.00 -30.48
N ILE A 139 2.89 6.35 -29.70
CA ILE A 139 1.51 5.89 -29.89
C ILE A 139 0.54 7.06 -29.65
N ASP A 140 0.00 7.62 -30.73
CA ASP A 140 -0.95 8.74 -30.66
C ASP A 140 -2.38 8.23 -30.43
N ALA A 141 -2.67 7.82 -29.20
CA ALA A 141 -4.01 7.40 -28.79
C ALA A 141 -4.72 8.52 -28.02
N LYS A 142 -6.00 8.75 -28.36
CA LYS A 142 -6.82 9.80 -27.76
C LYS A 142 -7.47 9.39 -26.43
N ASP A 143 -7.75 8.11 -26.25
CA ASP A 143 -8.37 7.51 -25.07
C ASP A 143 -7.95 6.03 -24.89
N VAL A 144 -8.39 5.38 -23.82
CA VAL A 144 -8.05 3.98 -23.52
C VAL A 144 -8.56 3.04 -24.62
N LYS A 145 -9.75 3.27 -25.16
CA LYS A 145 -10.33 2.43 -26.21
C LYS A 145 -9.52 2.51 -27.50
N ASP A 146 -9.10 3.72 -27.90
CA ASP A 146 -8.23 3.95 -29.06
C ASP A 146 -6.85 3.33 -28.86
N PHE A 147 -6.27 3.46 -27.64
CA PHE A 147 -5.03 2.81 -27.27
C PHE A 147 -5.11 1.29 -27.45
N ILE A 148 -6.14 0.65 -26.90
CA ILE A 148 -6.35 -0.79 -27.01
C ILE A 148 -6.49 -1.20 -28.49
N ALA A 149 -7.24 -0.45 -29.28
CA ALA A 149 -7.44 -0.75 -30.70
C ALA A 149 -6.10 -0.67 -31.49
N LYS A 150 -5.31 0.35 -31.25
CA LYS A 150 -4.00 0.53 -31.92
C LYS A 150 -2.98 -0.55 -31.54
N VAL A 151 -2.94 -0.94 -30.27
CA VAL A 151 -2.06 -2.03 -29.83
C VAL A 151 -2.49 -3.36 -30.44
N LYS A 152 -3.79 -3.67 -30.45
CA LYS A 152 -4.32 -4.89 -31.10
C LYS A 152 -4.03 -4.97 -32.59
N ALA A 153 -4.02 -3.84 -33.29
CA ALA A 153 -3.70 -3.78 -34.72
C ALA A 153 -2.23 -4.06 -35.05
N ALA A 154 -1.34 -4.06 -34.05
CA ALA A 154 0.11 -4.26 -34.24
C ALA A 154 0.69 -5.11 -33.08
N PRO A 155 0.37 -6.41 -33.00
CA PRO A 155 0.85 -7.30 -31.93
C PRO A 155 2.39 -7.33 -31.87
N GLY A 156 2.96 -7.33 -30.65
CA GLY A 156 4.40 -7.36 -30.42
C GLY A 156 5.17 -6.09 -30.76
N LYS A 157 4.52 -5.08 -31.40
CA LYS A 157 5.19 -3.83 -31.80
C LYS A 157 5.47 -2.91 -30.62
N TYR A 158 4.59 -2.85 -29.65
CA TYR A 158 4.63 -1.88 -28.57
C TYR A 158 5.16 -2.49 -27.29
N SER A 159 5.87 -1.70 -26.51
CA SER A 159 6.41 -2.09 -25.20
C SER A 159 5.87 -1.19 -24.10
N PHE A 160 5.76 -1.72 -22.90
CA PHE A 160 5.44 -0.96 -21.70
C PHE A 160 6.56 -1.00 -20.68
N GLY A 161 6.79 0.14 -20.00
CA GLY A 161 7.78 0.26 -18.95
C GLY A 161 7.19 -0.04 -17.57
N SER A 162 8.00 -0.63 -16.67
CA SER A 162 7.65 -0.77 -15.26
C SER A 162 8.83 -0.40 -14.35
N THR A 163 8.57 -0.31 -13.05
CA THR A 163 9.60 -0.06 -12.03
C THR A 163 10.38 -1.32 -11.63
N GLY A 164 10.26 -2.40 -12.41
CA GLY A 164 10.95 -3.67 -12.24
C GLY A 164 10.00 -4.88 -12.30
N ASN A 165 10.59 -6.06 -12.48
CA ASN A 165 9.86 -7.32 -12.47
C ASN A 165 9.12 -7.52 -11.14
N GLY A 166 7.87 -8.00 -11.19
CA GLY A 166 7.05 -8.29 -10.02
C GLY A 166 6.56 -7.07 -9.24
N THR A 167 6.93 -5.86 -9.66
CA THR A 167 6.42 -4.62 -9.01
C THR A 167 4.94 -4.38 -9.32
N GLY A 168 4.28 -3.57 -8.50
CA GLY A 168 2.88 -3.19 -8.71
C GLY A 168 2.61 -2.61 -10.11
N THR A 169 3.54 -1.83 -10.66
CA THR A 169 3.42 -1.25 -12.00
C THR A 169 3.52 -2.31 -13.10
N HIS A 170 4.40 -3.30 -12.94
CA HIS A 170 4.46 -4.46 -13.85
C HIS A 170 3.16 -5.27 -13.81
N LEU A 171 2.76 -5.70 -12.61
CA LEU A 171 1.60 -6.58 -12.43
C LEU A 171 0.28 -5.90 -12.82
N ALA A 172 0.14 -4.60 -12.54
CA ALA A 172 -1.00 -3.80 -12.99
C ALA A 172 -1.10 -3.80 -14.53
N PHE A 173 0.04 -3.57 -15.22
CA PHE A 173 0.05 -3.57 -16.68
C PHE A 173 -0.15 -4.97 -17.27
N ALA A 174 0.41 -6.01 -16.65
CA ALA A 174 0.18 -7.41 -17.05
C ALA A 174 -1.31 -7.79 -16.94
N ALA A 175 -2.00 -7.36 -15.86
CA ALA A 175 -3.44 -7.53 -15.71
C ALA A 175 -4.24 -6.78 -16.80
N PHE A 176 -3.82 -5.55 -17.12
CA PHE A 176 -4.41 -4.75 -18.19
C PHE A 176 -4.25 -5.46 -19.56
N ASN A 177 -3.03 -5.89 -19.89
CA ASN A 177 -2.76 -6.63 -21.12
C ASN A 177 -3.63 -7.88 -21.24
N LYS A 178 -3.71 -8.67 -20.18
CA LYS A 178 -4.52 -9.90 -20.15
C LYS A 178 -6.00 -9.59 -20.34
N GLN A 179 -6.55 -8.65 -19.59
CA GLN A 179 -7.97 -8.30 -19.67
C GLN A 179 -8.34 -7.67 -21.00
N ALA A 180 -7.46 -6.82 -21.55
CA ALA A 180 -7.66 -6.18 -22.85
C ALA A 180 -7.30 -7.09 -24.04
N GLY A 181 -6.68 -8.26 -23.82
CA GLY A 181 -6.22 -9.17 -24.88
C GLY A 181 -5.13 -8.53 -25.75
N LEU A 182 -4.11 -7.93 -25.10
CA LEU A 182 -2.99 -7.25 -25.77
C LEU A 182 -1.73 -8.11 -25.70
N ASP A 183 -0.88 -7.97 -26.72
CA ASP A 183 0.47 -8.54 -26.79
C ASP A 183 1.48 -7.39 -26.82
N MET A 184 2.08 -7.10 -25.65
CA MET A 184 3.05 -6.02 -25.48
C MET A 184 4.27 -6.52 -24.72
N LEU A 185 5.46 -6.09 -25.16
CA LEU A 185 6.73 -6.42 -24.53
C LEU A 185 6.88 -5.65 -23.20
N HIS A 186 7.21 -6.34 -22.12
CA HIS A 186 7.56 -5.72 -20.84
C HIS A 186 9.04 -5.32 -20.81
N VAL A 187 9.30 -4.07 -20.39
CA VAL A 187 10.66 -3.54 -20.18
C VAL A 187 10.79 -3.10 -18.71
N PRO A 188 11.51 -3.87 -17.87
CA PRO A 188 11.72 -3.52 -16.47
C PRO A 188 12.84 -2.50 -16.30
N TYR A 189 12.62 -1.47 -15.47
CA TYR A 189 13.59 -0.45 -15.07
C TYR A 189 13.92 -0.56 -13.58
N LYS A 190 14.99 0.11 -13.12
CA LYS A 190 15.45 0.05 -11.72
C LYS A 190 14.65 0.96 -10.77
N GLY A 191 13.52 1.51 -11.20
CA GLY A 191 12.65 2.35 -10.37
C GLY A 191 11.84 3.36 -11.17
N GLY A 192 11.07 4.18 -10.46
CA GLY A 192 10.15 5.16 -11.06
C GLY A 192 10.83 6.20 -11.95
N PRO A 193 11.94 6.84 -11.52
CA PRO A 193 12.63 7.82 -12.36
C PRO A 193 13.10 7.27 -13.71
N ASP A 194 13.69 6.08 -13.73
CA ASP A 194 14.18 5.46 -14.97
C ASP A 194 13.02 5.08 -15.91
N ALA A 195 11.96 4.48 -15.36
CA ALA A 195 10.75 4.15 -16.12
C ALA A 195 10.06 5.41 -16.69
N THR A 196 10.03 6.51 -15.93
CA THR A 196 9.49 7.80 -16.37
C THR A 196 10.33 8.40 -17.50
N ASN A 197 11.65 8.39 -17.34
CA ASN A 197 12.56 8.90 -18.37
C ASN A 197 12.45 8.10 -19.68
N SER A 198 12.34 6.79 -19.60
CA SER A 198 12.13 5.91 -20.74
C SER A 198 10.84 6.24 -21.49
N LEU A 199 9.73 6.43 -20.76
CA LEU A 199 8.46 6.84 -21.34
C LEU A 199 8.59 8.19 -22.06
N ILE A 200 9.20 9.20 -21.43
CA ILE A 200 9.36 10.54 -22.00
C ILE A 200 10.23 10.50 -23.26
N LYS A 201 11.29 9.70 -23.27
CA LYS A 201 12.18 9.52 -24.43
C LYS A 201 11.56 8.68 -25.55
N GLY A 202 10.43 7.99 -25.28
CA GLY A 202 9.80 7.10 -26.26
C GLY A 202 10.48 5.73 -26.40
N GLU A 203 11.35 5.33 -25.47
CA GLU A 203 11.95 4.00 -25.43
C GLU A 203 10.87 2.92 -25.14
N THR A 204 9.86 3.28 -24.34
CA THR A 204 8.61 2.55 -24.18
C THR A 204 7.43 3.40 -24.58
N CYS A 205 6.36 2.82 -25.13
CA CYS A 205 5.21 3.59 -25.58
C CYS A 205 4.29 4.04 -24.45
N CYS A 206 4.29 3.32 -23.33
CA CYS A 206 3.37 3.52 -22.21
C CYS A 206 3.88 2.91 -20.91
N SER A 207 3.25 3.29 -19.80
CA SER A 207 3.47 2.71 -18.47
C SER A 207 2.30 3.02 -17.54
N PHE A 208 2.31 2.42 -16.33
CA PHE A 208 1.41 2.74 -15.21
C PHE A 208 2.15 3.41 -14.05
N PRO A 209 2.69 4.63 -14.23
CA PRO A 209 3.33 5.37 -13.15
C PRO A 209 2.31 5.86 -12.11
N LEU A 210 2.80 6.36 -10.98
CA LEU A 210 1.98 7.11 -10.04
C LEU A 210 1.46 8.39 -10.71
N LEU A 211 0.17 8.70 -10.53
CA LEU A 211 -0.46 9.87 -11.15
C LEU A 211 0.32 11.16 -10.86
N GLN A 212 0.69 11.40 -9.59
CA GLN A 212 1.40 12.61 -9.17
C GLN A 212 2.71 12.84 -9.95
N ALA A 213 3.43 11.75 -10.28
CA ALA A 213 4.68 11.84 -11.01
C ALA A 213 4.47 12.29 -12.47
N MET A 214 3.27 12.15 -13.00
CA MET A 214 2.95 12.43 -14.41
C MET A 214 2.26 13.77 -14.64
N LEU A 215 1.65 14.39 -13.63
CA LEU A 215 0.88 15.62 -13.81
C LEU A 215 1.69 16.75 -14.47
N ALA A 216 2.90 17.00 -13.97
CA ALA A 216 3.78 18.03 -14.56
C ALA A 216 4.27 17.67 -15.97
N HIS A 217 4.49 16.39 -16.26
CA HIS A 217 4.89 15.94 -17.58
C HIS A 217 3.74 16.03 -18.58
N ALA A 218 2.52 15.76 -18.15
CA ALA A 218 1.33 15.90 -18.99
C ALA A 218 1.03 17.38 -19.29
N ALA A 219 1.11 18.26 -18.27
CA ALA A 219 0.96 19.70 -18.46
C ALA A 219 2.00 20.28 -19.43
N ALA A 220 3.21 19.73 -19.47
CA ALA A 220 4.26 20.08 -20.42
C ALA A 220 4.12 19.40 -21.81
N GLY A 221 3.06 18.60 -22.03
CA GLY A 221 2.81 17.90 -23.31
C GLY A 221 3.78 16.74 -23.61
N ARG A 222 4.61 16.33 -22.65
CA ARG A 222 5.61 15.28 -22.86
C ARG A 222 5.01 13.86 -22.83
N VAL A 223 3.89 13.72 -22.14
CA VAL A 223 3.09 12.49 -22.07
C VAL A 223 1.61 12.83 -22.16
N ARG A 224 0.79 11.87 -22.55
CA ARG A 224 -0.68 11.96 -22.47
C ARG A 224 -1.18 10.96 -21.46
N LEU A 225 -2.10 11.41 -20.59
CA LEU A 225 -2.78 10.56 -19.60
C LEU A 225 -4.12 10.12 -20.18
N LEU A 226 -4.40 8.82 -20.17
CA LEU A 226 -5.62 8.27 -20.78
C LEU A 226 -6.67 7.84 -19.76
N GLY A 227 -6.27 7.48 -18.54
CA GLY A 227 -7.20 7.08 -17.49
C GLY A 227 -6.49 6.66 -16.22
N VAL A 228 -7.11 6.91 -15.06
CA VAL A 228 -6.64 6.44 -13.77
C VAL A 228 -7.04 4.98 -13.54
N THR A 229 -6.21 4.27 -12.80
CA THR A 229 -6.41 2.83 -12.54
C THR A 229 -7.35 2.53 -11.37
N THR A 230 -7.79 3.57 -10.66
CA THR A 230 -8.71 3.47 -9.52
C THR A 230 -10.15 3.17 -9.97
N PRO A 231 -11.01 2.60 -9.08
CA PRO A 231 -12.41 2.32 -9.43
C PRO A 231 -13.27 3.59 -9.59
N LYS A 232 -12.79 4.73 -9.07
CA LYS A 232 -13.45 6.04 -9.21
C LYS A 232 -12.42 7.08 -9.67
N ARG A 233 -12.89 8.15 -10.31
CA ARG A 233 -12.05 9.31 -10.65
C ARG A 233 -11.44 9.91 -9.39
N VAL A 234 -10.28 10.55 -9.52
CA VAL A 234 -9.53 11.13 -8.40
C VAL A 234 -9.57 12.65 -8.45
N ALA A 235 -9.64 13.28 -7.28
CA ALA A 235 -9.77 14.73 -7.18
C ALA A 235 -8.57 15.51 -7.77
N ALA A 236 -7.37 14.90 -7.78
CA ALA A 236 -6.18 15.51 -8.38
C ALA A 236 -6.24 15.63 -9.92
N ALA A 237 -7.14 14.87 -10.58
CA ALA A 237 -7.37 14.90 -12.01
C ALA A 237 -8.84 14.58 -12.32
N PRO A 238 -9.79 15.47 -11.97
CA PRO A 238 -11.22 15.16 -12.00
C PRO A 238 -11.75 14.91 -13.42
N ASP A 239 -11.13 15.51 -14.43
CA ASP A 239 -11.50 15.34 -15.83
C ASP A 239 -10.94 14.04 -16.44
N LEU A 240 -9.96 13.41 -15.79
CA LEU A 240 -9.39 12.16 -16.28
C LEU A 240 -10.31 10.98 -15.90
N PRO A 241 -10.82 10.21 -16.88
CA PRO A 241 -11.69 9.08 -16.59
C PRO A 241 -10.92 7.95 -15.90
N THR A 242 -11.64 6.99 -15.32
CA THR A 242 -11.04 5.71 -14.95
C THR A 242 -10.81 4.86 -16.20
N ILE A 243 -9.89 3.91 -16.15
CA ILE A 243 -9.68 2.96 -17.26
C ILE A 243 -10.95 2.16 -17.53
N ALA A 244 -11.71 1.84 -16.46
CA ALA A 244 -12.99 1.15 -16.60
C ALA A 244 -14.02 1.97 -17.38
N GLU A 245 -14.14 3.28 -17.10
CA GLU A 245 -15.02 4.21 -17.84
C GLU A 245 -14.58 4.39 -19.29
N ALA A 246 -13.26 4.45 -19.51
CA ALA A 246 -12.66 4.84 -20.80
C ALA A 246 -12.47 3.68 -21.79
N GLY A 247 -12.87 2.45 -21.46
CA GLY A 247 -12.87 1.38 -22.46
C GLY A 247 -12.49 -0.02 -22.00
N LEU A 248 -12.20 -0.25 -20.71
CA LEU A 248 -11.92 -1.58 -20.15
C LEU A 248 -12.76 -1.81 -18.88
N PRO A 249 -14.08 -2.10 -19.01
CA PRO A 249 -14.97 -2.27 -17.87
C PRO A 249 -14.46 -3.29 -16.85
N GLY A 250 -14.57 -2.95 -15.56
CA GLY A 250 -14.13 -3.82 -14.46
C GLY A 250 -12.63 -3.83 -14.21
N TYR A 251 -11.82 -3.12 -15.01
CA TYR A 251 -10.41 -2.96 -14.72
C TYR A 251 -10.20 -2.00 -13.55
N GLU A 252 -9.45 -2.44 -12.57
CA GLU A 252 -8.96 -1.60 -11.49
C GLU A 252 -7.61 -2.12 -11.00
N SER A 253 -6.71 -1.20 -10.72
CA SER A 253 -5.41 -1.49 -10.10
C SER A 253 -4.90 -0.23 -9.40
N TYR A 254 -4.74 -0.29 -8.10
CA TYR A 254 -4.18 0.80 -7.31
C TYR A 254 -3.41 0.21 -6.14
N THR A 255 -2.49 0.98 -5.62
CA THR A 255 -1.83 0.63 -4.37
C THR A 255 -2.50 1.36 -3.22
N TRP A 256 -2.36 0.82 -2.03
CA TRP A 256 -2.78 1.47 -0.79
C TRP A 256 -1.64 1.41 0.22
N PHE A 257 -1.63 2.36 1.14
CA PHE A 257 -0.78 2.35 2.32
C PHE A 257 -1.64 2.15 3.55
N GLY A 258 -1.12 1.44 4.55
CA GLY A 258 -1.85 1.15 5.77
C GLY A 258 -0.93 0.86 6.96
N ILE A 259 -1.46 1.00 8.15
CA ILE A 259 -0.76 0.71 9.40
C ILE A 259 -1.11 -0.68 9.89
N PHE A 260 -0.07 -1.40 10.32
CA PHE A 260 -0.18 -2.75 10.90
C PHE A 260 0.58 -2.78 12.23
N GLY A 261 0.00 -3.44 13.22
CA GLY A 261 0.72 -3.86 14.43
C GLY A 261 1.17 -5.31 14.30
N PRO A 262 2.03 -5.80 15.21
CA PRO A 262 2.37 -7.21 15.30
C PRO A 262 1.17 -8.04 15.77
N LYS A 263 1.25 -9.35 15.56
CA LYS A 263 0.28 -10.34 16.06
C LYS A 263 0.09 -10.21 17.58
N GLY A 264 -1.15 -10.31 18.02
CA GLY A 264 -1.47 -10.28 19.44
C GLY A 264 -1.46 -8.88 20.06
N LEU A 265 -1.42 -7.81 19.23
CA LEU A 265 -1.57 -6.45 19.72
C LEU A 265 -2.89 -6.33 20.52
N PRO A 266 -2.86 -5.76 21.77
CA PRO A 266 -4.06 -5.60 22.56
C PRO A 266 -5.15 -4.82 21.81
N PRO A 267 -6.41 -5.29 21.79
CA PRO A 267 -7.49 -4.66 21.04
C PRO A 267 -7.69 -3.19 21.36
N ALA A 268 -7.52 -2.78 22.61
CA ALA A 268 -7.65 -1.38 23.01
C ALA A 268 -6.55 -0.47 22.42
N ILE A 269 -5.32 -0.98 22.27
CA ILE A 269 -4.23 -0.26 21.58
C ILE A 269 -4.53 -0.15 20.09
N ALA A 270 -4.98 -1.25 19.47
CA ALA A 270 -5.36 -1.25 18.06
C ALA A 270 -6.49 -0.23 17.79
N GLN A 271 -7.52 -0.20 18.63
CA GLN A 271 -8.62 0.76 18.54
C GLN A 271 -8.16 2.21 18.73
N LYS A 272 -7.29 2.47 19.73
CA LYS A 272 -6.77 3.83 19.99
C LYS A 272 -5.92 4.33 18.82
N MET A 273 -5.06 3.48 18.24
CA MET A 273 -4.30 3.83 17.04
C MET A 273 -5.23 4.05 15.83
N ASN A 274 -6.23 3.19 15.62
CA ASN A 274 -7.22 3.33 14.54
C ASN A 274 -8.00 4.65 14.69
N ALA A 275 -8.43 5.02 15.90
CA ALA A 275 -9.10 6.29 16.17
C ALA A 275 -8.19 7.50 15.91
N ALA A 276 -6.92 7.43 16.29
CA ALA A 276 -5.94 8.49 16.02
C ALA A 276 -5.70 8.67 14.51
N LEU A 277 -5.62 7.57 13.76
CA LEU A 277 -5.54 7.62 12.29
C LEU A 277 -6.79 8.23 11.66
N LYS A 278 -7.97 7.93 12.18
CA LYS A 278 -9.22 8.57 11.74
C LYS A 278 -9.15 10.07 11.88
N VAL A 279 -8.81 10.58 13.08
CA VAL A 279 -8.65 12.02 13.33
C VAL A 279 -7.64 12.66 12.38
N ALA A 280 -6.49 12.00 12.14
CA ALA A 280 -5.46 12.52 11.26
C ALA A 280 -5.91 12.58 9.79
N LEU A 281 -6.66 11.58 9.32
CA LEU A 281 -7.13 11.51 7.92
C LEU A 281 -8.35 12.42 7.67
N GLU A 282 -9.14 12.70 8.68
CA GLU A 282 -10.28 13.62 8.63
C GLU A 282 -9.86 15.09 8.85
N ASP A 283 -8.60 15.35 9.22
CA ASP A 283 -8.05 16.71 9.29
C ASP A 283 -8.05 17.34 7.90
N PRO A 284 -8.74 18.50 7.69
CA PRO A 284 -8.89 19.13 6.38
C PRO A 284 -7.56 19.47 5.71
N GLU A 285 -6.55 19.91 6.47
CA GLU A 285 -5.23 20.28 5.94
C GLU A 285 -4.46 19.04 5.49
N VAL A 286 -4.53 17.94 6.26
CA VAL A 286 -3.93 16.66 5.90
C VAL A 286 -4.61 16.08 4.66
N SER A 287 -5.93 16.03 4.65
CA SER A 287 -6.73 15.53 3.54
C SER A 287 -6.47 16.32 2.25
N LYS A 288 -6.43 17.64 2.34
CA LYS A 288 -6.10 18.52 1.22
C LYS A 288 -4.70 18.24 0.65
N LYS A 289 -3.67 18.17 1.51
CA LYS A 289 -2.30 17.89 1.08
C LYS A 289 -2.15 16.51 0.46
N LEU A 290 -2.81 15.48 1.01
CA LEU A 290 -2.82 14.15 0.40
C LEU A 290 -3.44 14.19 -1.00
N THR A 291 -4.56 14.92 -1.16
CA THR A 291 -5.25 15.08 -2.44
C THR A 291 -4.40 15.85 -3.45
N GLU A 292 -3.74 16.94 -3.05
CA GLU A 292 -2.82 17.71 -3.89
C GLU A 292 -1.64 16.85 -4.40
N LEU A 293 -1.21 15.88 -3.59
CA LEU A 293 -0.21 14.88 -3.97
C LEU A 293 -0.79 13.75 -4.85
N GLY A 294 -2.04 13.84 -5.30
CA GLY A 294 -2.69 12.83 -6.12
C GLY A 294 -3.19 11.60 -5.37
N ASN A 295 -3.09 11.59 -4.04
CA ASN A 295 -3.54 10.47 -3.21
C ASN A 295 -5.00 10.67 -2.78
N THR A 296 -5.73 9.59 -2.59
CA THR A 296 -7.09 9.66 -2.04
C THR A 296 -7.04 9.23 -0.58
N PRO A 297 -7.27 10.14 0.39
CA PRO A 297 -7.35 9.77 1.79
C PRO A 297 -8.39 8.69 2.00
N ARG A 298 -8.05 7.65 2.75
CA ARG A 298 -8.95 6.54 3.02
C ARG A 298 -8.75 6.01 4.42
N TYR A 299 -9.79 6.18 5.23
CA TYR A 299 -9.88 5.55 6.55
C TYR A 299 -10.70 4.28 6.46
N GLU A 300 -10.27 3.25 7.20
CA GLU A 300 -11.02 2.01 7.40
C GLU A 300 -11.00 1.62 8.88
N THR A 301 -12.08 1.00 9.34
CA THR A 301 -12.08 0.32 10.65
C THR A 301 -11.17 -0.90 10.59
N LEU A 302 -10.81 -1.46 11.76
CA LEU A 302 -9.98 -2.67 11.87
C LEU A 302 -10.54 -3.81 11.00
N GLU A 303 -11.85 -4.06 11.06
CA GLU A 303 -12.50 -5.13 10.31
C GLU A 303 -12.54 -4.86 8.80
N GLN A 304 -12.80 -3.61 8.41
CA GLN A 304 -12.79 -3.22 6.99
C GLN A 304 -11.39 -3.39 6.40
N PHE A 305 -10.36 -2.92 7.11
CA PHE A 305 -8.99 -3.04 6.60
C PHE A 305 -8.52 -4.49 6.54
N LYS A 306 -8.90 -5.31 7.51
CA LYS A 306 -8.65 -6.76 7.47
C LYS A 306 -9.29 -7.40 6.23
N ALA A 307 -10.51 -7.02 5.89
CA ALA A 307 -11.18 -7.49 4.68
C ALA A 307 -10.49 -7.00 3.41
N THR A 308 -10.07 -5.73 3.35
CA THR A 308 -9.31 -5.14 2.24
C THR A 308 -7.99 -5.90 2.00
N VAL A 309 -7.23 -6.19 3.05
CA VAL A 309 -5.97 -6.97 2.94
C VAL A 309 -6.24 -8.37 2.38
N LYS A 310 -7.24 -9.07 2.93
CA LYS A 310 -7.61 -10.43 2.48
C LYS A 310 -8.05 -10.47 1.02
N GLN A 311 -8.92 -9.55 0.61
CA GLN A 311 -9.40 -9.45 -0.79
C GLN A 311 -8.27 -9.07 -1.74
N GLY A 312 -7.44 -8.09 -1.35
CA GLY A 312 -6.28 -7.68 -2.13
C GLY A 312 -5.30 -8.82 -2.36
N ARG A 313 -5.01 -9.61 -1.31
CA ARG A 313 -4.13 -10.78 -1.41
C ARG A 313 -4.67 -11.83 -2.38
N ALA A 314 -5.96 -12.17 -2.30
CA ALA A 314 -6.58 -13.13 -3.22
C ALA A 314 -6.50 -12.65 -4.68
N LYS A 315 -6.84 -11.38 -4.93
CA LYS A 315 -6.74 -10.76 -6.27
C LYS A 315 -5.32 -10.80 -6.82
N TRP A 316 -4.32 -10.38 -6.02
CA TRP A 316 -2.94 -10.32 -6.47
C TRP A 316 -2.32 -11.72 -6.67
N ALA A 317 -2.74 -12.73 -5.90
CA ALA A 317 -2.29 -14.11 -6.12
C ALA A 317 -2.66 -14.61 -7.53
N GLU A 318 -3.88 -14.31 -8.01
CA GLU A 318 -4.30 -14.64 -9.36
C GLU A 318 -3.52 -13.84 -10.42
N VAL A 319 -3.27 -12.56 -10.19
CA VAL A 319 -2.52 -11.70 -11.12
C VAL A 319 -1.07 -12.14 -11.23
N VAL A 320 -0.38 -12.42 -10.11
CA VAL A 320 1.00 -12.90 -10.08
C VAL A 320 1.12 -14.23 -10.79
N LYS A 321 0.23 -15.18 -10.50
CA LYS A 321 0.18 -16.49 -11.19
C LYS A 321 -0.03 -16.32 -12.69
N ALA A 322 -0.94 -15.44 -13.09
CA ALA A 322 -1.24 -15.21 -14.50
C ALA A 322 -0.09 -14.52 -15.26
N ALA A 323 0.72 -13.71 -14.56
CA ALA A 323 1.90 -13.05 -15.11
C ALA A 323 3.14 -13.96 -15.12
N GLY A 324 3.09 -15.15 -14.50
CA GLY A 324 4.24 -16.03 -14.33
C GLY A 324 5.40 -15.37 -13.55
N ALA A 325 5.10 -14.39 -12.70
CA ALA A 325 6.11 -13.62 -11.98
C ALA A 325 6.49 -14.33 -10.68
N THR A 326 7.79 -14.54 -10.45
CA THR A 326 8.36 -15.06 -9.20
C THR A 326 9.64 -14.29 -8.86
N ILE A 327 9.94 -14.18 -7.57
CA ILE A 327 11.22 -13.69 -7.04
C ILE A 327 11.71 -14.73 -6.03
N ASP A 328 12.93 -15.24 -6.26
CA ASP A 328 13.61 -16.19 -5.36
C ASP A 328 14.58 -15.47 -4.43
#